data_90ee1f00b70e1ccdfe30f36698b62da4
#
_entry.id   90ee1f00b70e1ccdfe30f36698b62da4
#
_cell.length_a   1.000
_cell.length_b   1.000
_cell.length_c   1.000
_cell.angle_alpha   90.00
_cell.angle_beta   90.00
_cell.angle_gamma   90.00
#
_symmetry.space_group_name_H-M   'P 1'
#
loop_
_entity.id
_entity.type
_entity.pdbx_description
1 polymer ?
#
loop_
_entity_poly.entity_id
_entity_poly.type
_entity_poly.pdbx_seq_one_letter_code
_entity_poly.pdbx_strand_id
1 'polypeptide(L)'
;MAPGHTPDPEQTRTAVTARYSGLARAARAGQLVTDCDPGPFAAGCFGAAGYADTGELPEGALRASLGCGNPVAVAELRPGETVLDLGSGGGIDVLLSARRVAPGGKAYGLDGSRDMITLARENTTQAGVTNAEFLHGHIEDIPLPDGHVDVVISNCVINLSADKPRVLAETFRVLRPGGRLGISDVIADDGLDPAQRAEAEQQTGCTTGTLTAGEYRALLLASGFTSIHITGTQDSEPGLRSAIIRAIRPAAPPGILIRPMRAGDADKVLAIYQAGLDTRDASFEIGVPAWDAFDQAKLSLHRHVAVAVSGEVLGWAAASPVSPRLVHRGVIEHSVYVHPDKQGQSIGTALLEALVGSAEAAGIWTIQTGIFPENTPSLRLHQRAGFQIVGTRQRIGSHHGHWRDVTLLERRSTLIGNLTNCRAAAVAWGDA
;
A
#
# COMPACT_ATOMS: atom_id res chain seq x y z
N MET A 1 -27.83 -15.19 -18.86
CA MET A 1 -26.40 -15.05 -18.48
C MET A 1 -26.31 -15.45 -17.03
N ALA A 2 -25.58 -16.52 -16.71
CA ALA A 2 -25.38 -16.96 -15.34
C ALA A 2 -24.51 -15.92 -14.61
N PRO A 3 -24.76 -15.63 -13.31
CA PRO A 3 -23.92 -14.73 -12.54
C PRO A 3 -22.51 -15.32 -12.47
N GLY A 4 -21.50 -14.49 -12.73
CA GLY A 4 -20.10 -14.87 -12.75
C GLY A 4 -19.71 -15.61 -11.47
N HIS A 5 -19.25 -16.81 -11.62
CA HIS A 5 -18.75 -17.66 -10.55
C HIS A 5 -17.43 -17.08 -10.08
N THR A 6 -17.41 -16.39 -8.94
CA THR A 6 -16.15 -16.04 -8.28
C THR A 6 -15.49 -17.36 -7.86
N PRO A 7 -14.29 -17.68 -8.34
CA PRO A 7 -13.64 -18.95 -7.98
C PRO A 7 -13.46 -19.05 -6.47
N ASP A 8 -13.67 -20.23 -5.91
CA ASP A 8 -13.42 -20.51 -4.50
C ASP A 8 -11.94 -20.24 -4.18
N PRO A 9 -11.63 -19.36 -3.20
CA PRO A 9 -10.25 -19.02 -2.84
C PRO A 9 -9.36 -20.24 -2.51
N GLU A 10 -9.92 -21.28 -1.91
CA GLU A 10 -9.18 -22.49 -1.56
C GLU A 10 -8.88 -23.35 -2.80
N GLN A 11 -9.83 -23.47 -3.72
CA GLN A 11 -9.61 -24.16 -5.00
C GLN A 11 -8.56 -23.45 -5.85
N THR A 12 -8.61 -22.11 -5.90
CA THR A 12 -7.63 -21.29 -6.60
C THR A 12 -6.23 -21.51 -6.04
N ARG A 13 -6.05 -21.43 -4.72
CA ARG A 13 -4.77 -21.69 -4.06
C ARG A 13 -4.23 -23.08 -4.36
N THR A 14 -5.08 -24.09 -4.28
CA THR A 14 -4.72 -25.48 -4.56
C THR A 14 -4.21 -25.66 -5.99
N ALA A 15 -4.92 -25.08 -6.97
CA ALA A 15 -4.54 -25.13 -8.38
C ALA A 15 -3.21 -24.42 -8.65
N VAL A 16 -3.03 -23.21 -8.10
CA VAL A 16 -1.77 -22.44 -8.20
C VAL A 16 -0.62 -23.23 -7.58
N THR A 17 -0.76 -23.72 -6.34
CA THR A 17 0.28 -24.50 -5.65
C THR A 17 0.65 -25.77 -6.43
N ALA A 18 -0.32 -26.50 -6.96
CA ALA A 18 -0.08 -27.72 -7.75
C ALA A 18 0.71 -27.42 -9.03
N ARG A 19 0.35 -26.36 -9.76
CA ARG A 19 1.04 -25.87 -10.96
C ARG A 19 2.51 -25.58 -10.65
N TYR A 20 2.78 -24.71 -9.69
CA TYR A 20 4.15 -24.32 -9.34
C TYR A 20 4.97 -25.46 -8.75
N SER A 21 4.36 -26.41 -8.04
CA SER A 21 5.03 -27.64 -7.60
C SER A 21 5.50 -28.49 -8.78
N GLY A 22 4.69 -28.59 -9.85
CA GLY A 22 5.08 -29.24 -11.10
C GLY A 22 6.29 -28.59 -11.75
N LEU A 23 6.29 -27.27 -11.83
CA LEU A 23 7.39 -26.47 -12.39
C LEU A 23 8.69 -26.63 -11.58
N ALA A 24 8.62 -26.62 -10.26
CA ALA A 24 9.79 -26.85 -9.41
C ALA A 24 10.43 -28.23 -9.66
N ARG A 25 9.60 -29.29 -9.77
CA ARG A 25 10.10 -30.63 -10.09
C ARG A 25 10.75 -30.73 -11.46
N ALA A 26 10.17 -30.07 -12.49
CA ALA A 26 10.74 -29.99 -13.83
C ALA A 26 12.09 -29.24 -13.83
N ALA A 27 12.18 -28.09 -13.14
CA ALA A 27 13.43 -27.33 -13.03
C ALA A 27 14.55 -28.14 -12.33
N ARG A 28 14.22 -28.90 -11.27
CA ARG A 28 15.16 -29.80 -10.58
C ARG A 28 15.61 -30.97 -11.45
N ALA A 29 14.76 -31.43 -12.37
CA ALA A 29 15.12 -32.44 -13.38
C ALA A 29 15.95 -31.90 -14.54
N GLY A 30 16.35 -30.62 -14.51
CA GLY A 30 17.14 -29.97 -15.57
C GLY A 30 16.34 -29.59 -16.80
N GLN A 31 15.00 -29.66 -16.76
CA GLN A 31 14.13 -29.26 -17.86
C GLN A 31 13.96 -27.73 -17.85
N LEU A 32 13.99 -27.11 -19.04
CA LEU A 32 13.57 -25.71 -19.19
C LEU A 32 12.06 -25.64 -18.93
N VAL A 33 11.66 -24.83 -17.94
CA VAL A 33 10.26 -24.60 -17.66
C VAL A 33 9.81 -23.41 -18.51
N THR A 34 9.22 -23.72 -19.65
CA THR A 34 8.50 -22.73 -20.47
C THR A 34 7.02 -22.91 -20.20
N ASP A 35 6.51 -22.09 -19.29
CA ASP A 35 5.09 -22.16 -18.90
C ASP A 35 4.18 -21.30 -19.78
N CYS A 36 4.74 -20.60 -20.73
CA CYS A 36 4.01 -19.93 -21.81
C CYS A 36 4.17 -20.79 -23.07
N ASP A 37 3.04 -21.25 -23.63
CA ASP A 37 2.99 -21.64 -25.05
C ASP A 37 3.72 -20.55 -25.84
N PRO A 38 4.55 -20.90 -26.86
CA PRO A 38 5.33 -19.89 -27.61
C PRO A 38 4.40 -19.02 -28.47
N GLY A 39 3.51 -18.31 -27.82
CA GLY A 39 2.77 -17.16 -28.30
C GLY A 39 3.70 -15.95 -28.41
N PRO A 40 3.17 -14.74 -28.70
CA PRO A 40 3.97 -13.55 -29.04
C PRO A 40 4.89 -13.03 -27.90
N PHE A 41 4.95 -13.66 -26.74
CA PHE A 41 5.94 -13.43 -25.69
C PHE A 41 7.31 -14.06 -26.04
N ALA A 42 7.74 -13.82 -27.26
CA ALA A 42 9.04 -14.26 -27.73
C ALA A 42 10.13 -13.73 -26.80
N ALA A 43 10.89 -14.64 -26.23
CA ALA A 43 12.23 -14.51 -25.65
C ALA A 43 12.61 -13.09 -25.17
N GLY A 44 12.35 -12.74 -23.91
CA GLY A 44 12.93 -11.57 -23.30
C GLY A 44 12.07 -10.72 -22.36
N CYS A 45 10.76 -10.90 -22.33
CA CYS A 45 9.88 -10.07 -21.49
C CYS A 45 9.63 -10.60 -20.09
N PHE A 46 9.75 -11.92 -19.87
CA PHE A 46 9.45 -12.59 -18.61
C PHE A 46 10.59 -13.53 -18.19
N GLY A 47 10.73 -13.75 -16.88
CA GLY A 47 11.71 -14.66 -16.31
C GLY A 47 13.11 -14.06 -16.12
N ALA A 48 14.14 -14.90 -16.17
CA ALA A 48 15.52 -14.52 -15.87
C ALA A 48 16.10 -13.39 -16.75
N ALA A 49 15.54 -13.15 -17.93
CA ALA A 49 15.97 -12.08 -18.84
C ALA A 49 15.70 -10.66 -18.27
N GLY A 50 14.82 -10.50 -17.30
CA GLY A 50 14.54 -9.23 -16.62
C GLY A 50 15.66 -8.77 -15.65
N TYR A 51 16.68 -9.60 -15.41
CA TYR A 51 17.75 -9.31 -14.45
C TYR A 51 19.06 -9.01 -15.16
N ALA A 52 19.66 -7.85 -14.90
CA ALA A 52 20.92 -7.42 -15.51
C ALA A 52 22.15 -8.17 -14.95
N ASP A 53 22.04 -8.81 -13.78
CA ASP A 53 23.17 -9.39 -13.04
C ASP A 53 22.87 -10.84 -12.62
N THR A 54 22.81 -11.72 -13.62
CA THR A 54 22.50 -13.15 -13.42
C THR A 54 23.76 -14.05 -13.40
N GLY A 55 24.94 -13.50 -13.68
CA GLY A 55 26.17 -14.29 -13.96
C GLY A 55 26.67 -15.18 -12.80
N GLU A 56 26.18 -14.97 -11.57
CA GLU A 56 26.57 -15.74 -10.39
C GLU A 56 25.37 -16.46 -9.74
N LEU A 57 24.21 -16.52 -10.39
CA LEU A 57 23.04 -17.18 -9.87
C LEU A 57 22.98 -18.66 -10.27
N PRO A 58 22.51 -19.55 -9.40
CA PRO A 58 22.32 -20.95 -9.73
C PRO A 58 21.35 -21.12 -10.90
N GLU A 59 21.68 -22.06 -11.77
CA GLU A 59 20.89 -22.34 -12.98
C GLU A 59 19.44 -22.77 -12.62
N GLY A 60 19.26 -23.47 -11.49
CA GLY A 60 17.94 -23.84 -10.97
C GLY A 60 17.07 -22.64 -10.62
N ALA A 61 17.65 -21.54 -10.08
CA ALA A 61 16.95 -20.30 -9.80
C ALA A 61 16.51 -19.60 -11.09
N LEU A 62 17.39 -19.57 -12.09
CA LEU A 62 17.11 -18.97 -13.39
C LEU A 62 16.03 -19.71 -14.17
N ARG A 63 16.05 -21.06 -14.13
CA ARG A 63 15.06 -21.92 -14.81
C ARG A 63 13.67 -21.82 -14.19
N ALA A 64 13.57 -21.56 -12.90
CA ALA A 64 12.30 -21.42 -12.17
C ALA A 64 11.80 -19.97 -12.10
N SER A 65 12.46 -19.02 -12.77
CA SER A 65 12.06 -17.61 -12.77
C SER A 65 10.96 -17.37 -13.80
N LEU A 66 9.78 -16.96 -13.34
CA LEU A 66 8.58 -16.67 -14.14
C LEU A 66 8.08 -15.23 -13.92
N GLY A 67 8.87 -14.38 -13.26
CA GLY A 67 8.51 -13.01 -12.96
C GLY A 67 8.48 -12.09 -14.18
N CYS A 68 7.65 -11.07 -14.14
CA CYS A 68 7.45 -10.09 -15.22
C CYS A 68 8.31 -8.83 -15.08
N GLY A 69 9.28 -8.83 -14.13
CA GLY A 69 10.15 -7.68 -13.91
C GLY A 69 11.23 -7.93 -12.87
N ASN A 70 11.82 -6.84 -12.36
CA ASN A 70 12.88 -6.88 -11.36
C ASN A 70 12.48 -6.07 -10.11
N PRO A 71 11.72 -6.65 -9.17
CA PRO A 71 11.27 -5.95 -7.98
C PRO A 71 12.42 -5.54 -7.05
N VAL A 72 13.54 -6.26 -7.10
CA VAL A 72 14.75 -5.96 -6.32
C VAL A 72 15.38 -4.61 -6.74
N ALA A 73 15.37 -4.30 -8.04
CA ALA A 73 15.80 -3.00 -8.54
C ALA A 73 14.82 -1.89 -8.18
N VAL A 74 13.52 -2.24 -8.14
CA VAL A 74 12.42 -1.31 -7.84
C VAL A 74 12.40 -0.88 -6.37
N ALA A 75 12.72 -1.80 -5.46
CA ALA A 75 12.59 -1.61 -4.02
C ALA A 75 13.76 -0.83 -3.39
N GLU A 76 14.82 -0.53 -4.13
CA GLU A 76 15.99 0.25 -3.66
C GLU A 76 16.57 -0.28 -2.35
N LEU A 77 16.92 -1.57 -2.31
CA LEU A 77 17.40 -2.26 -1.12
C LEU A 77 18.70 -1.67 -0.58
N ARG A 78 18.83 -1.62 0.75
CA ARG A 78 19.98 -1.06 1.46
C ARG A 78 20.62 -2.08 2.40
N PRO A 79 21.94 -2.02 2.61
CA PRO A 79 22.61 -2.86 3.61
C PRO A 79 21.96 -2.76 4.99
N GLY A 80 21.80 -3.91 5.66
CA GLY A 80 21.19 -4.00 6.98
C GLY A 80 19.67 -4.16 6.99
N GLU A 81 18.99 -4.04 5.86
CA GLU A 81 17.53 -4.19 5.79
C GLU A 81 17.09 -5.65 5.82
N THR A 82 15.88 -5.87 6.34
CA THR A 82 15.17 -7.15 6.28
C THR A 82 14.14 -7.08 5.16
N VAL A 83 14.22 -8.02 4.21
CA VAL A 83 13.36 -8.10 3.02
C VAL A 83 12.50 -9.35 3.08
N LEU A 84 11.26 -9.25 2.61
CA LEU A 84 10.38 -10.38 2.35
C LEU A 84 9.97 -10.39 0.88
N ASP A 85 10.16 -11.51 0.22
CA ASP A 85 9.69 -11.78 -1.14
C ASP A 85 8.43 -12.66 -1.09
N LEU A 86 7.32 -12.16 -1.65
CA LEU A 86 6.04 -12.86 -1.72
C LEU A 86 5.97 -13.69 -2.99
N GLY A 87 5.79 -15.03 -2.83
CA GLY A 87 5.82 -15.98 -3.93
C GLY A 87 7.23 -16.16 -4.50
N SER A 88 8.17 -16.47 -3.63
CA SER A 88 9.61 -16.46 -3.93
C SER A 88 10.06 -17.51 -4.97
N GLY A 89 9.21 -18.48 -5.32
CA GLY A 89 9.53 -19.51 -6.30
C GLY A 89 10.87 -20.20 -6.03
N GLY A 90 11.72 -20.32 -7.06
CA GLY A 90 13.07 -20.86 -6.96
C GLY A 90 14.10 -20.00 -6.24
N GLY A 91 13.68 -18.84 -5.69
CA GLY A 91 14.48 -17.99 -4.79
C GLY A 91 15.35 -16.94 -5.46
N ILE A 92 15.15 -16.62 -6.74
CA ILE A 92 16.00 -15.65 -7.48
C ILE A 92 16.01 -14.27 -6.82
N ASP A 93 14.83 -13.70 -6.52
CA ASP A 93 14.70 -12.38 -5.91
C ASP A 93 15.20 -12.37 -4.45
N VAL A 94 15.06 -13.49 -3.73
CA VAL A 94 15.61 -13.66 -2.38
C VAL A 94 17.14 -13.65 -2.39
N LEU A 95 17.78 -14.38 -3.31
CA LEU A 95 19.24 -14.44 -3.44
C LEU A 95 19.83 -13.06 -3.79
N LEU A 96 19.21 -12.36 -4.74
CA LEU A 96 19.60 -11.00 -5.11
C LEU A 96 19.41 -10.02 -3.94
N SER A 97 18.29 -10.13 -3.25
CA SER A 97 18.00 -9.31 -2.05
C SER A 97 19.01 -9.56 -0.95
N ALA A 98 19.29 -10.83 -0.63
CA ALA A 98 20.26 -11.22 0.40
C ALA A 98 21.64 -10.63 0.17
N ARG A 99 22.11 -10.62 -1.10
CA ARG A 99 23.38 -9.99 -1.48
C ARG A 99 23.36 -8.48 -1.28
N ARG A 100 22.26 -7.80 -1.68
CA ARG A 100 22.14 -6.34 -1.61
C ARG A 100 21.98 -5.81 -0.18
N VAL A 101 21.33 -6.58 0.70
CA VAL A 101 21.17 -6.17 2.11
C VAL A 101 22.35 -6.55 3.00
N ALA A 102 23.32 -7.30 2.50
CA ALA A 102 24.56 -7.57 3.23
C ALA A 102 25.44 -6.30 3.31
N PRO A 103 26.22 -6.11 4.41
CA PRO A 103 26.22 -6.91 5.62
C PRO A 103 25.04 -6.57 6.56
N GLY A 104 24.67 -7.52 7.43
CA GLY A 104 23.75 -7.30 8.55
C GLY A 104 22.26 -7.41 8.20
N GLY A 105 21.90 -7.41 6.91
CA GLY A 105 20.53 -7.60 6.46
C GLY A 105 20.16 -9.07 6.24
N LYS A 106 18.84 -9.33 6.09
CA LYS A 106 18.28 -10.67 5.89
C LYS A 106 17.20 -10.65 4.81
N ALA A 107 17.13 -11.72 4.01
CA ALA A 107 16.07 -11.90 3.02
C ALA A 107 15.23 -13.14 3.37
N TYR A 108 13.92 -12.97 3.39
CA TYR A 108 12.94 -14.04 3.52
C TYR A 108 12.27 -14.28 2.17
N GLY A 109 12.05 -15.56 1.83
CA GLY A 109 11.19 -15.96 0.72
C GLY A 109 9.98 -16.71 1.25
N LEU A 110 8.77 -16.30 0.87
CA LEU A 110 7.52 -16.98 1.20
C LEU A 110 6.96 -17.64 -0.04
N ASP A 111 6.64 -18.93 0.03
CA ASP A 111 5.98 -19.64 -1.07
C ASP A 111 5.00 -20.71 -0.55
N GLY A 112 3.89 -20.91 -1.26
CA GLY A 112 2.88 -21.94 -0.95
C GLY A 112 3.30 -23.35 -1.37
N SER A 113 4.28 -23.49 -2.28
CA SER A 113 4.76 -24.77 -2.79
C SER A 113 5.98 -25.26 -2.02
N ARG A 114 5.86 -26.43 -1.38
CA ARG A 114 6.98 -27.09 -0.72
C ARG A 114 8.10 -27.48 -1.70
N ASP A 115 7.75 -27.81 -2.93
CA ASP A 115 8.72 -28.13 -3.98
C ASP A 115 9.54 -26.91 -4.38
N MET A 116 8.91 -25.72 -4.48
CA MET A 116 9.60 -24.44 -4.71
C MET A 116 10.53 -24.08 -3.55
N ILE A 117 10.07 -24.20 -2.30
CA ILE A 117 10.91 -23.97 -1.11
C ILE A 117 12.12 -24.89 -1.10
N THR A 118 11.96 -26.16 -1.49
CA THR A 118 13.06 -27.12 -1.56
C THR A 118 14.09 -26.69 -2.61
N LEU A 119 13.62 -26.34 -3.82
CA LEU A 119 14.47 -25.83 -4.89
C LEU A 119 15.20 -24.54 -4.48
N ALA A 120 14.49 -23.61 -3.86
CA ALA A 120 15.07 -22.34 -3.40
C ALA A 120 16.18 -22.54 -2.36
N ARG A 121 16.03 -23.49 -1.45
CA ARG A 121 17.06 -23.85 -0.46
C ARG A 121 18.28 -24.52 -1.10
N GLU A 122 18.08 -25.39 -2.10
CA GLU A 122 19.16 -25.99 -2.91
C GLU A 122 19.95 -24.89 -3.63
N ASN A 123 19.25 -23.96 -4.29
CA ASN A 123 19.87 -22.82 -4.99
C ASN A 123 20.64 -21.91 -4.02
N THR A 124 20.10 -21.66 -2.83
CA THR A 124 20.77 -20.84 -1.79
C THR A 124 22.06 -21.47 -1.31
N THR A 125 22.05 -22.80 -1.09
CA THR A 125 23.26 -23.54 -0.73
C THR A 125 24.31 -23.48 -1.84
N GLN A 126 23.89 -23.67 -3.08
CA GLN A 126 24.78 -23.58 -4.26
C GLN A 126 25.37 -22.19 -4.43
N ALA A 127 24.59 -21.13 -4.16
CA ALA A 127 25.03 -19.74 -4.23
C ALA A 127 25.92 -19.29 -3.06
N GLY A 128 26.07 -20.11 -2.00
CA GLY A 128 26.82 -19.78 -0.80
C GLY A 128 26.22 -18.63 0.02
N VAL A 129 24.93 -18.34 -0.14
CA VAL A 129 24.23 -17.26 0.56
C VAL A 129 23.79 -17.76 1.96
N THR A 130 24.14 -17.01 3.02
CA THR A 130 23.90 -17.41 4.40
C THR A 130 22.83 -16.59 5.12
N ASN A 131 22.42 -15.47 4.54
CA ASN A 131 21.43 -14.54 5.11
C ASN A 131 20.07 -14.62 4.41
N ALA A 132 19.74 -15.76 3.78
CA ALA A 132 18.44 -16.04 3.18
C ALA A 132 17.71 -17.15 3.98
N GLU A 133 16.39 -17.00 4.14
CA GLU A 133 15.53 -17.99 4.79
C GLU A 133 14.22 -18.16 4.01
N PHE A 134 13.72 -19.40 3.89
CA PHE A 134 12.50 -19.70 3.16
C PHE A 134 11.41 -20.24 4.07
N LEU A 135 10.25 -19.60 3.99
CA LEU A 135 9.05 -19.85 4.75
C LEU A 135 8.00 -20.55 3.86
N HIS A 136 7.41 -21.62 4.33
CA HIS A 136 6.27 -22.23 3.68
C HIS A 136 4.99 -21.62 4.26
N GLY A 137 4.15 -21.04 3.39
CA GLY A 137 2.90 -20.38 3.79
C GLY A 137 2.23 -19.68 2.62
N HIS A 138 1.12 -19.02 2.90
CA HIS A 138 0.33 -18.30 1.92
C HIS A 138 0.50 -16.80 2.09
N ILE A 139 0.45 -16.06 0.99
CA ILE A 139 0.60 -14.59 1.00
C ILE A 139 -0.58 -13.87 1.69
N GLU A 140 -1.72 -14.54 1.84
CA GLU A 140 -2.89 -14.10 2.58
C GLU A 140 -2.77 -14.29 4.11
N ASP A 141 -1.74 -15.03 4.58
CA ASP A 141 -1.47 -15.31 6.00
C ASP A 141 0.03 -15.49 6.21
N ILE A 142 0.75 -14.37 6.25
CA ILE A 142 2.21 -14.34 6.27
C ILE A 142 2.73 -14.77 7.65
N PRO A 143 3.55 -15.85 7.77
CA PRO A 143 4.02 -16.39 9.04
C PRO A 143 5.19 -15.57 9.63
N LEU A 144 5.04 -14.26 9.68
CA LEU A 144 5.96 -13.31 10.30
C LEU A 144 5.21 -12.40 11.28
N PRO A 145 5.87 -11.93 12.35
CA PRO A 145 5.28 -10.96 13.28
C PRO A 145 4.95 -9.62 12.61
N ASP A 146 4.11 -8.82 13.28
CA ASP A 146 3.82 -7.45 12.90
C ASP A 146 5.10 -6.59 12.91
N GLY A 147 5.27 -5.75 11.88
CA GLY A 147 6.39 -4.81 11.80
C GLY A 147 7.77 -5.50 11.77
N HIS A 148 7.88 -6.67 11.18
CA HIS A 148 9.10 -7.48 11.17
C HIS A 148 10.09 -7.11 10.06
N VAL A 149 9.61 -6.66 8.90
CA VAL A 149 10.45 -6.41 7.72
C VAL A 149 10.48 -4.93 7.32
N ASP A 150 11.59 -4.50 6.72
CA ASP A 150 11.76 -3.16 6.16
C ASP A 150 11.12 -3.01 4.80
N VAL A 151 11.20 -4.08 4.01
CA VAL A 151 10.82 -4.09 2.60
C VAL A 151 10.06 -5.35 2.29
N VAL A 152 8.96 -5.21 1.56
CA VAL A 152 8.29 -6.34 0.90
C VAL A 152 8.44 -6.16 -0.61
N ILE A 153 8.83 -7.23 -1.28
CA ILE A 153 8.86 -7.31 -2.74
C ILE A 153 7.93 -8.41 -3.24
N SER A 154 7.52 -8.33 -4.49
CA SER A 154 6.76 -9.39 -5.17
C SER A 154 6.92 -9.29 -6.67
N ASN A 155 6.90 -10.41 -7.37
CA ASN A 155 7.07 -10.50 -8.80
C ASN A 155 5.99 -11.37 -9.44
N CYS A 156 4.95 -10.76 -10.02
CA CYS A 156 3.81 -11.41 -10.70
C CYS A 156 3.02 -12.41 -9.82
N VAL A 157 2.85 -12.14 -8.53
CA VAL A 157 2.22 -13.08 -7.60
C VAL A 157 0.89 -12.56 -7.04
N ILE A 158 0.75 -11.25 -6.84
CA ILE A 158 -0.46 -10.67 -6.22
C ILE A 158 -1.71 -11.02 -7.04
N ASN A 159 -1.60 -10.98 -8.37
CA ASN A 159 -2.69 -11.33 -9.27
C ASN A 159 -3.12 -12.81 -9.20
N LEU A 160 -2.30 -13.70 -8.64
CA LEU A 160 -2.64 -15.11 -8.45
C LEU A 160 -3.53 -15.36 -7.23
N SER A 161 -3.61 -14.39 -6.31
CA SER A 161 -4.49 -14.50 -5.13
C SER A 161 -5.94 -14.17 -5.48
N ALA A 162 -6.86 -14.97 -4.93
CA ALA A 162 -8.30 -14.70 -4.98
C ALA A 162 -8.72 -13.63 -3.94
N ASP A 163 -7.89 -13.36 -2.92
CA ASP A 163 -8.13 -12.37 -1.87
C ASP A 163 -7.00 -11.34 -1.80
N LYS A 164 -6.91 -10.52 -2.84
CA LYS A 164 -5.90 -9.46 -2.95
C LYS A 164 -5.98 -8.42 -1.82
N PRO A 165 -7.18 -8.01 -1.32
CA PRO A 165 -7.29 -7.16 -0.13
C PRO A 165 -6.58 -7.76 1.09
N ARG A 166 -6.73 -9.06 1.32
CA ARG A 166 -6.09 -9.77 2.43
C ARG A 166 -4.56 -9.80 2.27
N VAL A 167 -4.06 -10.05 1.07
CA VAL A 167 -2.62 -10.01 0.77
C VAL A 167 -2.02 -8.65 1.11
N LEU A 168 -2.65 -7.57 0.68
CA LEU A 168 -2.15 -6.22 0.93
C LEU A 168 -2.27 -5.81 2.40
N ALA A 169 -3.30 -6.30 3.11
CA ALA A 169 -3.42 -6.12 4.56
C ALA A 169 -2.31 -6.85 5.34
N GLU A 170 -1.97 -8.09 4.96
CA GLU A 170 -0.87 -8.86 5.55
C GLU A 170 0.50 -8.23 5.22
N THR A 171 0.69 -7.79 3.99
CA THR A 171 1.87 -7.02 3.57
C THR A 171 2.05 -5.77 4.43
N PHE A 172 0.97 -5.02 4.65
CA PHE A 172 0.98 -3.86 5.54
C PHE A 172 1.31 -4.25 6.98
N ARG A 173 0.76 -5.35 7.48
CA ARG A 173 0.98 -5.84 8.84
C ARG A 173 2.45 -6.17 9.11
N VAL A 174 3.10 -6.89 8.20
CA VAL A 174 4.49 -7.35 8.42
C VAL A 174 5.55 -6.28 8.17
N LEU A 175 5.26 -5.26 7.35
CA LEU A 175 6.16 -4.11 7.18
C LEU A 175 6.26 -3.33 8.50
N ARG A 176 7.44 -2.85 8.85
CA ARG A 176 7.60 -1.88 9.96
C ARG A 176 7.07 -0.50 9.59
N PRO A 177 6.70 0.36 10.54
CA PRO A 177 6.41 1.77 10.26
C PRO A 177 7.55 2.42 9.47
N GLY A 178 7.21 3.12 8.38
CA GLY A 178 8.19 3.66 7.43
C GLY A 178 8.74 2.65 6.41
N GLY A 179 8.36 1.37 6.52
CA GLY A 179 8.73 0.33 5.56
C GLY A 179 8.05 0.52 4.21
N ARG A 180 8.60 -0.11 3.17
CA ARG A 180 8.16 0.09 1.78
C ARG A 180 7.83 -1.20 1.06
N LEU A 181 6.95 -1.06 0.07
CA LEU A 181 6.53 -2.11 -0.86
C LEU A 181 7.10 -1.81 -2.24
N GLY A 182 7.65 -2.83 -2.92
CA GLY A 182 8.07 -2.77 -4.32
C GLY A 182 7.59 -4.02 -5.07
N ILE A 183 6.57 -3.86 -5.91
CA ILE A 183 5.98 -4.94 -6.70
C ILE A 183 6.29 -4.70 -8.18
N SER A 184 6.62 -5.78 -8.88
CA SER A 184 6.53 -5.87 -10.33
C SER A 184 5.36 -6.80 -10.66
N ASP A 185 4.34 -6.31 -11.38
CA ASP A 185 3.14 -7.10 -11.70
C ASP A 185 2.55 -6.66 -13.03
N VAL A 186 1.61 -7.44 -13.55
CA VAL A 186 0.82 -7.07 -14.73
C VAL A 186 -0.42 -6.32 -14.27
N ILE A 187 -0.74 -5.21 -14.95
CA ILE A 187 -1.97 -4.45 -14.73
C ILE A 187 -2.80 -4.40 -16.02
N ALA A 188 -4.12 -4.32 -15.87
CA ALA A 188 -5.04 -4.09 -16.96
C ALA A 188 -5.25 -2.59 -17.22
N ASP A 189 -5.59 -2.22 -18.45
CA ASP A 189 -6.03 -0.88 -18.79
C ASP A 189 -7.40 -0.56 -18.18
N ASP A 190 -7.61 0.66 -17.68
CA ASP A 190 -8.82 1.07 -16.98
C ASP A 190 -10.12 1.00 -17.81
N GLY A 191 -10.04 0.91 -19.13
CA GLY A 191 -11.20 0.84 -20.03
C GLY A 191 -11.44 -0.52 -20.67
N LEU A 192 -10.74 -1.57 -20.24
CA LEU A 192 -10.84 -2.88 -20.86
C LEU A 192 -12.18 -3.55 -20.51
N ASP A 193 -12.88 -4.04 -21.54
CA ASP A 193 -14.12 -4.81 -21.34
C ASP A 193 -13.83 -6.10 -20.52
N PRO A 194 -14.68 -6.49 -19.57
CA PRO A 194 -14.47 -7.68 -18.75
C PRO A 194 -14.22 -8.97 -19.53
N ALA A 195 -14.83 -9.14 -20.69
CA ALA A 195 -14.61 -10.34 -21.53
C ALA A 195 -13.22 -10.29 -22.20
N GLN A 196 -12.81 -9.14 -22.71
CA GLN A 196 -11.47 -8.92 -23.26
C GLN A 196 -10.39 -9.10 -22.21
N ARG A 197 -10.63 -8.59 -20.98
CA ARG A 197 -9.73 -8.77 -19.83
C ARG A 197 -9.56 -10.26 -19.51
N ALA A 198 -10.65 -11.03 -19.43
CA ALA A 198 -10.60 -12.46 -19.15
C ALA A 198 -9.85 -13.25 -20.25
N GLU A 199 -10.01 -12.86 -21.52
CA GLU A 199 -9.27 -13.46 -22.64
C GLU A 199 -7.77 -13.18 -22.55
N ALA A 200 -7.38 -11.93 -22.31
CA ALA A 200 -5.98 -11.54 -22.15
C ALA A 200 -5.33 -12.20 -20.92
N GLU A 201 -6.08 -12.35 -19.82
CA GLU A 201 -5.62 -13.06 -18.61
C GLU A 201 -5.35 -14.54 -18.86
N GLN A 202 -6.17 -15.21 -19.67
CA GLN A 202 -5.93 -16.61 -20.07
C GLN A 202 -4.63 -16.74 -20.88
N GLN A 203 -4.35 -15.80 -21.77
CA GLN A 203 -3.14 -15.79 -22.58
C GLN A 203 -1.87 -15.54 -21.78
N THR A 204 -1.95 -14.71 -20.71
CA THR A 204 -0.81 -14.40 -19.83
C THR A 204 -0.63 -15.36 -18.66
N GLY A 205 -1.55 -16.30 -18.45
CA GLY A 205 -1.53 -17.19 -17.29
C GLY A 205 -1.97 -16.54 -15.98
N CYS A 206 -2.45 -15.29 -16.02
CA CYS A 206 -2.99 -14.55 -14.87
C CYS A 206 -4.48 -14.87 -14.69
N THR A 207 -4.79 -16.06 -14.17
CA THR A 207 -6.15 -16.63 -14.19
C THR A 207 -7.12 -16.12 -13.14
N THR A 208 -6.71 -15.22 -12.23
CA THR A 208 -7.52 -14.81 -11.06
C THR A 208 -7.88 -13.34 -11.01
N GLY A 209 -7.82 -12.65 -12.12
CA GLY A 209 -8.19 -11.24 -12.24
C GLY A 209 -7.02 -10.27 -12.06
N THR A 210 -6.56 -9.71 -13.17
CA THR A 210 -5.51 -8.67 -13.20
C THR A 210 -6.11 -7.34 -12.75
N LEU A 211 -5.49 -6.66 -11.78
CA LEU A 211 -5.96 -5.37 -11.30
C LEU A 211 -5.62 -4.25 -12.31
N THR A 212 -6.49 -3.25 -12.43
CA THR A 212 -6.14 -1.98 -13.07
C THR A 212 -5.27 -1.14 -12.13
N ALA A 213 -4.63 -0.09 -12.64
CA ALA A 213 -3.88 0.86 -11.81
C ALA A 213 -4.78 1.54 -10.75
N GLY A 214 -6.03 1.84 -11.12
CA GLY A 214 -7.04 2.39 -10.22
C GLY A 214 -7.42 1.43 -9.09
N GLU A 215 -7.71 0.17 -9.42
CA GLU A 215 -8.04 -0.88 -8.44
C GLU A 215 -6.86 -1.15 -7.50
N TYR A 216 -5.63 -1.27 -8.01
CA TYR A 216 -4.42 -1.43 -7.19
C TYR A 216 -4.27 -0.29 -6.17
N ARG A 217 -4.42 0.96 -6.66
CA ARG A 217 -4.35 2.15 -5.81
C ARG A 217 -5.42 2.15 -4.71
N ALA A 218 -6.66 1.80 -5.06
CA ALA A 218 -7.76 1.74 -4.10
C ALA A 218 -7.51 0.70 -3.00
N LEU A 219 -7.03 -0.49 -3.36
CA LEU A 219 -6.70 -1.55 -2.41
C LEU A 219 -5.52 -1.18 -1.49
N LEU A 220 -4.47 -0.56 -2.04
CA LEU A 220 -3.34 -0.09 -1.24
C LEU A 220 -3.75 1.00 -0.24
N LEU A 221 -4.58 1.97 -0.68
CA LEU A 221 -5.13 3.00 0.20
C LEU A 221 -6.00 2.40 1.31
N ALA A 222 -6.88 1.46 0.96
CA ALA A 222 -7.74 0.76 1.93
C ALA A 222 -6.92 -0.04 2.95
N SER A 223 -5.75 -0.56 2.57
CA SER A 223 -4.82 -1.23 3.48
C SER A 223 -4.01 -0.27 4.36
N GLY A 224 -4.01 1.03 4.04
CA GLY A 224 -3.32 2.07 4.82
C GLY A 224 -1.99 2.54 4.24
N PHE A 225 -1.62 2.09 3.06
CA PHE A 225 -0.43 2.58 2.38
C PHE A 225 -0.58 4.02 1.92
N THR A 226 0.54 4.72 1.84
CA THR A 226 0.67 6.09 1.36
C THR A 226 1.77 6.17 0.28
N SER A 227 1.95 7.33 -0.34
CA SER A 227 2.99 7.55 -1.36
C SER A 227 2.95 6.48 -2.46
N ILE A 228 1.74 6.22 -2.98
CA ILE A 228 1.49 5.15 -3.95
C ILE A 228 1.85 5.63 -5.35
N HIS A 229 2.82 4.96 -5.97
CA HIS A 229 3.26 5.20 -7.34
C HIS A 229 3.07 3.93 -8.16
N ILE A 230 2.31 4.02 -9.25
CA ILE A 230 2.08 2.93 -10.20
C ILE A 230 2.52 3.44 -11.57
N THR A 231 3.51 2.77 -12.16
CA THR A 231 4.11 3.17 -13.44
C THR A 231 4.10 1.96 -14.37
N GLY A 232 3.39 2.05 -15.48
CA GLY A 232 3.47 1.07 -16.57
C GLY A 232 4.87 1.11 -17.19
N THR A 233 5.44 -0.05 -17.50
CA THR A 233 6.80 -0.17 -18.03
C THR A 233 6.83 -0.69 -19.45
N GLN A 234 6.04 -1.70 -19.76
CA GLN A 234 6.04 -2.36 -21.09
C GLN A 234 4.66 -2.93 -21.38
N ASP A 235 4.18 -2.77 -22.61
CA ASP A 235 2.95 -3.44 -23.06
C ASP A 235 3.26 -4.92 -23.21
N SER A 236 2.44 -5.78 -22.59
CA SER A 236 2.61 -7.23 -22.62
C SER A 236 1.63 -7.89 -23.59
N GLU A 237 0.36 -7.51 -23.58
CA GLU A 237 -0.70 -7.90 -24.50
C GLU A 237 -1.65 -6.72 -24.73
N PRO A 238 -2.49 -6.71 -25.75
CA PRO A 238 -3.49 -5.67 -25.92
C PRO A 238 -4.36 -5.53 -24.67
N GLY A 239 -4.22 -4.37 -23.99
CA GLY A 239 -4.94 -4.06 -22.76
C GLY A 239 -4.29 -4.54 -21.46
N LEU A 240 -3.15 -5.22 -21.52
CA LEU A 240 -2.32 -5.58 -20.34
C LEU A 240 -0.93 -5.00 -20.49
N ARG A 241 -0.35 -4.54 -19.37
CA ARG A 241 1.03 -4.04 -19.31
C ARG A 241 1.72 -4.42 -18.03
N SER A 242 3.03 -4.61 -18.10
CA SER A 242 3.85 -4.71 -16.91
C SER A 242 3.91 -3.37 -16.19
N ALA A 243 3.90 -3.40 -14.86
CA ALA A 243 3.93 -2.20 -14.04
C ALA A 243 4.82 -2.37 -12.81
N ILE A 244 5.37 -1.25 -12.37
CA ILE A 244 6.05 -1.10 -11.10
C ILE A 244 5.09 -0.41 -10.14
N ILE A 245 4.83 -1.05 -9.00
CA ILE A 245 3.98 -0.54 -7.93
C ILE A 245 4.85 -0.30 -6.70
N ARG A 246 4.88 0.93 -6.21
CA ARG A 246 5.58 1.33 -4.99
C ARG A 246 4.59 1.95 -4.01
N ALA A 247 4.75 1.63 -2.72
CA ALA A 247 3.96 2.22 -1.66
C ALA A 247 4.75 2.24 -0.35
N ILE A 248 4.37 3.09 0.59
CA ILE A 248 5.03 3.23 1.88
C ILE A 248 4.00 2.99 2.99
N ARG A 249 4.35 2.16 3.98
CA ARG A 249 3.65 2.14 5.25
C ARG A 249 3.98 3.41 6.01
N PRO A 250 2.99 4.20 6.49
CA PRO A 250 3.26 5.44 7.23
C PRO A 250 4.26 5.24 8.37
N ALA A 251 5.17 6.20 8.53
CA ALA A 251 6.04 6.25 9.68
C ALA A 251 5.23 6.50 10.96
N ALA A 252 5.71 6.00 12.10
CA ALA A 252 5.08 6.22 13.39
C ALA A 252 6.15 6.22 14.50
N PRO A 253 5.90 6.88 15.65
CA PRO A 253 6.76 6.78 16.81
C PRO A 253 6.89 5.32 17.29
N PRO A 254 7.98 4.96 17.98
CA PRO A 254 8.17 3.61 18.51
C PRO A 254 6.97 3.14 19.35
N GLY A 255 6.52 1.92 19.13
CA GLY A 255 5.39 1.32 19.83
C GLY A 255 4.01 1.84 19.39
N ILE A 256 3.95 2.62 18.31
CA ILE A 256 2.70 3.14 17.74
C ILE A 256 2.55 2.66 16.31
N LEU A 257 1.32 2.28 15.96
CA LEU A 257 0.89 1.92 14.62
C LEU A 257 -0.07 2.98 14.10
N ILE A 258 0.19 3.52 12.93
CA ILE A 258 -0.81 4.30 12.17
C ILE A 258 -1.47 3.35 11.17
N ARG A 259 -2.80 3.26 11.23
CA ARG A 259 -3.60 2.43 10.32
C ARG A 259 -4.92 3.10 9.96
N PRO A 260 -5.63 2.63 8.91
CA PRO A 260 -6.99 3.08 8.63
C PRO A 260 -7.92 2.90 9.84
N MET A 261 -8.82 3.88 10.03
CA MET A 261 -9.88 3.84 11.03
C MET A 261 -10.91 2.77 10.65
N ARG A 262 -11.41 2.04 11.64
CA ARG A 262 -12.40 0.97 11.48
C ARG A 262 -13.63 1.28 12.37
N ALA A 263 -14.77 0.69 12.05
CA ALA A 263 -15.98 0.83 12.87
C ALA A 263 -15.76 0.41 14.33
N GLY A 264 -14.91 -0.59 14.58
CA GLY A 264 -14.57 -1.01 15.96
C GLY A 264 -13.75 0.01 16.77
N ASP A 265 -13.29 1.11 16.16
CA ASP A 265 -12.58 2.20 16.83
C ASP A 265 -13.55 3.28 17.37
N ALA A 266 -14.85 3.20 17.02
CA ALA A 266 -15.86 4.25 17.21
C ALA A 266 -15.86 4.86 18.60
N ASP A 267 -16.00 4.04 19.65
CA ASP A 267 -16.09 4.53 21.04
C ASP A 267 -14.84 5.31 21.45
N LYS A 268 -13.66 4.86 21.04
CA LYS A 268 -12.38 5.50 21.38
C LYS A 268 -12.17 6.78 20.58
N VAL A 269 -12.52 6.78 19.29
CA VAL A 269 -12.47 7.96 18.42
C VAL A 269 -13.36 9.06 18.96
N LEU A 270 -14.62 8.74 19.31
CA LEU A 270 -15.57 9.70 19.88
C LEU A 270 -15.14 10.19 21.27
N ALA A 271 -14.60 9.31 22.13
CA ALA A 271 -14.06 9.71 23.42
C ALA A 271 -12.90 10.72 23.31
N ILE A 272 -11.95 10.47 22.39
CA ILE A 272 -10.84 11.40 22.13
C ILE A 272 -11.36 12.71 21.52
N TYR A 273 -12.39 12.64 20.68
CA TYR A 273 -13.04 13.82 20.14
C TYR A 273 -13.66 14.66 21.25
N GLN A 274 -14.45 14.04 22.15
CA GLN A 274 -15.05 14.74 23.29
C GLN A 274 -14.00 15.37 24.19
N ALA A 275 -12.94 14.65 24.53
CA ALA A 275 -11.83 15.20 25.33
C ALA A 275 -11.16 16.42 24.66
N GLY A 276 -11.10 16.45 23.33
CA GLY A 276 -10.67 17.62 22.59
C GLY A 276 -11.65 18.80 22.68
N LEU A 277 -12.96 18.53 22.55
CA LEU A 277 -14.01 19.56 22.69
C LEU A 277 -14.05 20.17 24.10
N ASP A 278 -13.82 19.37 25.13
CA ASP A 278 -13.79 19.81 26.53
C ASP A 278 -12.70 20.85 26.81
N THR A 279 -11.66 20.91 25.97
CA THR A 279 -10.65 21.99 26.02
C THR A 279 -11.20 23.35 25.62
N ARG A 280 -12.29 23.39 24.86
CA ARG A 280 -12.92 24.57 24.25
C ARG A 280 -12.06 25.30 23.21
N ASP A 281 -10.93 24.74 22.83
CA ASP A 281 -9.99 25.31 21.86
C ASP A 281 -9.82 24.45 20.58
N ALA A 282 -10.59 23.36 20.45
CA ALA A 282 -10.44 22.43 19.35
C ALA A 282 -11.43 22.66 18.21
N SER A 283 -12.67 23.08 18.49
CA SER A 283 -13.74 23.19 17.51
C SER A 283 -14.88 24.09 18.03
N PHE A 284 -15.78 24.53 17.15
CA PHE A 284 -17.03 25.15 17.51
C PHE A 284 -18.08 24.15 18.03
N GLU A 285 -17.86 22.86 17.79
CA GLU A 285 -18.77 21.82 18.27
C GLU A 285 -18.79 21.80 19.81
N ILE A 286 -19.97 21.60 20.37
CA ILE A 286 -20.20 21.55 21.83
C ILE A 286 -20.36 20.12 22.35
N GLY A 287 -20.46 19.15 21.47
CA GLY A 287 -20.58 17.72 21.78
C GLY A 287 -20.31 16.89 20.55
N VAL A 288 -19.89 15.65 20.76
CA VAL A 288 -19.62 14.71 19.67
C VAL A 288 -20.91 14.19 19.05
N PRO A 289 -20.98 14.00 17.72
CA PRO A 289 -22.11 13.36 17.08
C PRO A 289 -22.17 11.85 17.43
N ALA A 290 -23.30 11.21 17.13
CA ALA A 290 -23.35 9.75 17.06
C ALA A 290 -22.40 9.22 15.98
N TRP A 291 -21.91 7.97 16.13
CA TRP A 291 -20.97 7.38 15.20
C TRP A 291 -21.44 7.43 13.73
N ASP A 292 -22.70 7.07 13.47
CA ASP A 292 -23.23 7.06 12.10
C ASP A 292 -23.17 8.45 11.44
N ALA A 293 -23.44 9.51 12.20
CA ALA A 293 -23.34 10.88 11.71
C ALA A 293 -21.87 11.29 11.47
N PHE A 294 -20.96 10.88 12.37
CA PHE A 294 -19.54 11.07 12.20
C PHE A 294 -19.03 10.33 10.92
N ASP A 295 -19.42 9.07 10.77
CA ASP A 295 -19.00 8.21 9.67
C ASP A 295 -19.47 8.76 8.32
N GLN A 296 -20.74 9.21 8.23
CA GLN A 296 -21.30 9.82 7.02
C GLN A 296 -20.68 11.18 6.66
N ALA A 297 -20.26 11.95 7.65
CA ALA A 297 -19.63 13.27 7.43
C ALA A 297 -18.18 13.17 6.95
N LYS A 298 -17.55 12.02 7.09
CA LYS A 298 -16.13 11.80 6.74
C LYS A 298 -16.01 10.98 5.47
N LEU A 299 -14.96 11.28 4.69
CA LEU A 299 -14.58 10.46 3.55
C LEU A 299 -14.24 9.04 4.01
N SER A 300 -14.62 8.02 3.24
CA SER A 300 -14.31 6.62 3.55
C SER A 300 -12.80 6.32 3.56
N LEU A 301 -12.04 7.01 2.70
CA LEU A 301 -10.58 7.08 2.71
C LEU A 301 -10.11 8.28 3.55
N HIS A 302 -8.80 8.37 3.80
CA HIS A 302 -8.17 9.48 4.54
C HIS A 302 -8.66 9.59 5.98
N ARG A 303 -8.93 8.44 6.60
CA ARG A 303 -9.26 8.28 8.03
C ARG A 303 -8.25 7.34 8.68
N HIS A 304 -7.52 7.84 9.65
CA HIS A 304 -6.43 7.09 10.31
C HIS A 304 -6.57 7.16 11.82
N VAL A 305 -6.15 6.10 12.49
CA VAL A 305 -5.98 6.06 13.95
C VAL A 305 -4.53 5.73 14.27
N ALA A 306 -4.05 6.31 15.38
CA ALA A 306 -2.81 5.92 16.03
C ALA A 306 -3.14 4.93 17.14
N VAL A 307 -2.51 3.76 17.11
CA VAL A 307 -2.81 2.65 18.03
C VAL A 307 -1.52 2.21 18.72
N ALA A 308 -1.55 2.07 20.04
CA ALA A 308 -0.45 1.49 20.80
C ALA A 308 -0.35 -0.03 20.55
N VAL A 309 0.78 -0.65 20.91
CA VAL A 309 0.96 -2.12 20.90
C VAL A 309 -0.12 -2.84 21.72
N SER A 310 -0.63 -2.20 22.78
CA SER A 310 -1.74 -2.72 23.58
C SER A 310 -3.09 -2.77 22.86
N GLY A 311 -3.21 -2.18 21.66
CA GLY A 311 -4.47 -2.01 20.95
C GLY A 311 -5.25 -0.74 21.33
N GLU A 312 -4.75 0.08 22.23
CA GLU A 312 -5.37 1.35 22.63
C GLU A 312 -5.28 2.39 21.53
N VAL A 313 -6.40 3.03 21.16
CA VAL A 313 -6.41 4.18 20.25
C VAL A 313 -5.95 5.43 20.98
N LEU A 314 -4.92 6.09 20.48
CA LEU A 314 -4.26 7.25 21.10
C LEU A 314 -4.60 8.57 20.41
N GLY A 315 -5.11 8.51 19.20
CA GLY A 315 -5.48 9.68 18.41
C GLY A 315 -6.05 9.27 17.06
N TRP A 316 -6.60 10.24 16.35
CA TRP A 316 -7.17 10.02 15.02
C TRP A 316 -7.02 11.26 14.13
N ALA A 317 -7.03 11.04 12.82
CA ALA A 317 -7.18 12.06 11.80
C ALA A 317 -8.24 11.62 10.79
N ALA A 318 -9.07 12.54 10.31
CA ALA A 318 -10.10 12.23 9.32
C ALA A 318 -10.39 13.45 8.44
N ALA A 319 -10.69 13.18 7.16
CA ALA A 319 -11.02 14.22 6.19
C ALA A 319 -12.53 14.26 5.88
N SER A 320 -12.99 15.43 5.48
CA SER A 320 -14.33 15.70 4.96
C SER A 320 -14.23 16.41 3.61
N PRO A 321 -15.22 16.27 2.70
CA PRO A 321 -15.26 17.07 1.49
C PRO A 321 -15.60 18.53 1.85
N VAL A 322 -14.96 19.50 1.18
CA VAL A 322 -15.28 20.94 1.39
C VAL A 322 -16.52 21.37 0.63
N SER A 323 -16.92 20.64 -0.39
CA SER A 323 -18.03 21.02 -1.27
C SER A 323 -18.55 19.80 -2.03
N PRO A 324 -19.87 19.73 -2.30
CA PRO A 324 -20.43 18.69 -3.16
C PRO A 324 -20.15 18.90 -4.67
N ARG A 325 -19.56 20.04 -5.05
CA ARG A 325 -19.30 20.36 -6.46
C ARG A 325 -18.06 19.62 -6.96
N LEU A 326 -18.18 18.92 -8.10
CA LEU A 326 -17.10 18.14 -8.73
C LEU A 326 -15.82 18.95 -8.96
N VAL A 327 -15.92 20.25 -9.24
CA VAL A 327 -14.75 21.12 -9.42
C VAL A 327 -13.87 21.22 -8.15
N HIS A 328 -14.43 20.91 -6.98
CA HIS A 328 -13.73 20.92 -5.70
C HIS A 328 -13.37 19.51 -5.18
N ARG A 329 -13.54 18.46 -6.00
CA ARG A 329 -13.32 17.06 -5.58
C ARG A 329 -11.93 16.77 -5.02
N GLY A 330 -10.92 17.53 -5.43
CA GLY A 330 -9.54 17.39 -4.93
C GLY A 330 -9.19 18.35 -3.80
N VAL A 331 -10.21 18.95 -3.14
CA VAL A 331 -10.06 19.83 -1.99
C VAL A 331 -10.80 19.21 -0.80
N ILE A 332 -10.08 18.96 0.28
CA ILE A 332 -10.63 18.36 1.52
C ILE A 332 -10.33 19.25 2.72
N GLU A 333 -11.17 19.12 3.74
CA GLU A 333 -10.94 19.65 5.07
C GLU A 333 -10.65 18.49 6.01
N HIS A 334 -9.78 18.67 6.99
CA HIS A 334 -9.45 17.61 7.93
C HIS A 334 -9.53 18.06 9.38
N SER A 335 -9.61 17.05 10.25
CA SER A 335 -9.49 17.18 11.70
C SER A 335 -8.45 16.20 12.21
N VAL A 336 -7.69 16.59 13.23
CA VAL A 336 -6.73 15.72 13.93
C VAL A 336 -6.87 15.91 15.43
N TYR A 337 -7.00 14.80 16.16
CA TYR A 337 -7.16 14.78 17.63
C TYR A 337 -6.23 13.74 18.24
N VAL A 338 -5.58 14.10 19.32
CA VAL A 338 -4.72 13.21 20.11
C VAL A 338 -5.21 13.21 21.54
N HIS A 339 -5.28 12.03 22.15
CA HIS A 339 -5.68 11.88 23.56
C HIS A 339 -4.85 12.84 24.43
N PRO A 340 -5.43 13.60 25.37
CA PRO A 340 -4.71 14.60 26.15
C PRO A 340 -3.44 14.08 26.80
N ASP A 341 -3.49 12.89 27.42
CA ASP A 341 -2.34 12.27 28.09
C ASP A 341 -1.24 11.76 27.14
N LYS A 342 -1.49 11.80 25.83
CA LYS A 342 -0.57 11.30 24.79
C LYS A 342 -0.03 12.40 23.88
N GLN A 343 -0.31 13.65 24.23
CA GLN A 343 0.25 14.80 23.51
C GLN A 343 1.77 14.89 23.69
N GLY A 344 2.46 15.57 22.77
CA GLY A 344 3.92 15.72 22.80
C GLY A 344 4.72 14.49 22.36
N GLN A 345 4.07 13.38 22.00
CA GLN A 345 4.70 12.12 21.58
C GLN A 345 4.76 11.95 20.05
N SER A 346 4.69 13.03 19.29
CA SER A 346 4.70 13.04 17.81
C SER A 346 3.54 12.28 17.13
N ILE A 347 2.51 11.86 17.88
CA ILE A 347 1.34 11.13 17.36
C ILE A 347 0.57 11.98 16.35
N GLY A 348 0.32 13.25 16.68
CA GLY A 348 -0.36 14.19 15.78
C GLY A 348 0.38 14.39 14.46
N THR A 349 1.72 14.43 14.51
CA THR A 349 2.57 14.53 13.31
C THR A 349 2.39 13.29 12.43
N ALA A 350 2.51 12.09 13.00
CA ALA A 350 2.38 10.84 12.26
C ALA A 350 0.98 10.67 11.64
N LEU A 351 -0.08 11.04 12.37
CA LEU A 351 -1.45 11.03 11.87
C LEU A 351 -1.64 12.00 10.68
N LEU A 352 -1.10 13.20 10.81
CA LEU A 352 -1.23 14.23 9.77
C LEU A 352 -0.42 13.87 8.52
N GLU A 353 0.79 13.33 8.67
CA GLU A 353 1.60 12.82 7.57
C GLU A 353 0.93 11.66 6.85
N ALA A 354 0.32 10.72 7.57
CA ALA A 354 -0.44 9.62 6.99
C ALA A 354 -1.65 10.12 6.19
N LEU A 355 -2.39 11.10 6.73
CA LEU A 355 -3.54 11.71 6.05
C LEU A 355 -3.07 12.43 4.78
N VAL A 356 -2.01 13.23 4.85
CA VAL A 356 -1.45 13.94 3.70
C VAL A 356 -1.00 12.96 2.62
N GLY A 357 -0.23 11.93 2.97
CA GLY A 357 0.25 10.92 2.03
C GLY A 357 -0.88 10.11 1.39
N SER A 358 -1.92 9.78 2.15
CA SER A 358 -3.13 9.13 1.66
C SER A 358 -3.90 10.03 0.70
N ALA A 359 -4.06 11.31 1.03
CA ALA A 359 -4.77 12.30 0.21
C ALA A 359 -4.05 12.53 -1.13
N GLU A 360 -2.73 12.75 -1.11
CA GLU A 360 -1.93 12.91 -2.33
C GLU A 360 -1.98 11.66 -3.22
N ALA A 361 -1.90 10.47 -2.62
CA ALA A 361 -2.02 9.22 -3.37
C ALA A 361 -3.38 9.05 -4.05
N ALA A 362 -4.45 9.66 -3.52
CA ALA A 362 -5.79 9.67 -4.11
C ALA A 362 -6.04 10.85 -5.07
N GLY A 363 -5.02 11.67 -5.36
CA GLY A 363 -5.16 12.80 -6.28
C GLY A 363 -5.75 14.08 -5.66
N ILE A 364 -5.80 14.18 -4.34
CA ILE A 364 -6.18 15.40 -3.63
C ILE A 364 -5.05 16.43 -3.75
N TRP A 365 -5.37 17.63 -4.24
CA TRP A 365 -4.36 18.67 -4.46
C TRP A 365 -4.33 19.76 -3.37
N THR A 366 -5.41 19.92 -2.56
CA THR A 366 -5.43 20.87 -1.46
C THR A 366 -6.09 20.25 -0.23
N ILE A 367 -5.43 20.40 0.92
CA ILE A 367 -5.96 20.06 2.23
C ILE A 367 -6.05 21.34 3.05
N GLN A 368 -7.23 21.65 3.58
CA GLN A 368 -7.42 22.82 4.42
C GLN A 368 -7.89 22.47 5.83
N THR A 369 -7.73 23.41 6.75
CA THR A 369 -8.28 23.33 8.12
C THR A 369 -8.47 24.71 8.71
N GLY A 370 -9.41 24.84 9.65
CA GLY A 370 -9.61 26.01 10.49
C GLY A 370 -9.19 25.73 11.91
N ILE A 371 -8.36 26.62 12.49
CA ILE A 371 -7.81 26.46 13.83
C ILE A 371 -8.03 27.76 14.61
N PHE A 372 -8.47 27.68 15.86
CA PHE A 372 -8.52 28.85 16.73
C PHE A 372 -7.11 29.43 16.95
N PRO A 373 -6.90 30.74 16.85
CA PRO A 373 -5.56 31.35 17.03
C PRO A 373 -4.89 30.98 18.34
N GLU A 374 -5.67 30.69 19.37
CA GLU A 374 -5.19 30.30 20.70
C GLU A 374 -4.64 28.88 20.75
N ASN A 375 -5.06 28.01 19.83
CA ASN A 375 -4.56 26.64 19.74
C ASN A 375 -3.19 26.60 19.04
N THR A 376 -2.20 27.24 19.70
CA THR A 376 -0.83 27.32 19.16
C THR A 376 -0.14 25.97 18.96
N PRO A 377 -0.40 24.90 19.74
CA PRO A 377 0.15 23.58 19.45
C PRO A 377 -0.32 23.03 18.10
N SER A 378 -1.61 23.17 17.79
CA SER A 378 -2.18 22.74 16.51
C SER A 378 -1.63 23.56 15.34
N LEU A 379 -1.54 24.89 15.48
CA LEU A 379 -0.93 25.76 14.45
C LEU A 379 0.50 25.32 14.12
N ARG A 380 1.33 25.07 15.14
CA ARG A 380 2.71 24.60 14.95
C ARG A 380 2.80 23.22 14.31
N LEU A 381 1.92 22.31 14.70
CA LEU A 381 1.83 20.98 14.10
C LEU A 381 1.61 21.07 12.58
N HIS A 382 0.61 21.84 12.17
CA HIS A 382 0.24 22.00 10.77
C HIS A 382 1.33 22.73 9.97
N GLN A 383 1.93 23.80 10.52
CA GLN A 383 3.03 24.48 9.84
C GLN A 383 4.23 23.57 9.59
N ARG A 384 4.58 22.70 10.57
CA ARG A 384 5.65 21.70 10.39
C ARG A 384 5.31 20.65 9.32
N ALA A 385 4.02 20.32 9.14
CA ALA A 385 3.53 19.46 8.09
C ALA A 385 3.36 20.16 6.72
N GLY A 386 3.85 21.40 6.58
CA GLY A 386 3.85 22.14 5.32
C GLY A 386 2.57 22.92 5.03
N PHE A 387 1.68 23.09 6.01
CA PHE A 387 0.53 23.96 5.87
C PHE A 387 0.95 25.44 6.00
N GLN A 388 0.35 26.29 5.18
CA GLN A 388 0.55 27.73 5.20
C GLN A 388 -0.69 28.42 5.72
N ILE A 389 -0.51 29.51 6.48
CA ILE A 389 -1.61 30.36 6.93
C ILE A 389 -2.09 31.18 5.74
N VAL A 390 -3.37 31.03 5.41
CA VAL A 390 -4.07 31.81 4.37
C VAL A 390 -4.54 33.14 4.91
N GLY A 391 -5.03 33.14 6.16
CA GLY A 391 -5.52 34.34 6.83
C GLY A 391 -6.37 33.97 8.05
N THR A 392 -6.83 35.01 8.79
CA THR A 392 -7.69 34.85 9.95
C THR A 392 -9.04 35.51 9.71
N ARG A 393 -10.10 34.71 9.87
CA ARG A 393 -11.49 35.19 9.84
C ARG A 393 -11.87 35.66 11.25
N GLN A 394 -12.11 36.94 11.40
CA GLN A 394 -12.48 37.53 12.69
C GLN A 394 -13.96 37.30 12.99
N ARG A 395 -14.28 36.93 14.23
CA ARG A 395 -15.63 36.75 14.76
C ARG A 395 -16.53 35.87 13.88
N ILE A 396 -15.95 34.80 13.32
CA ILE A 396 -16.67 33.93 12.38
C ILE A 396 -17.78 33.10 13.05
N GLY A 397 -17.69 32.90 14.36
CA GLY A 397 -18.68 32.18 15.15
C GLY A 397 -18.69 32.58 16.61
N SER A 398 -19.79 32.27 17.31
CA SER A 398 -19.88 32.40 18.76
C SER A 398 -19.76 31.03 19.41
N HIS A 399 -18.89 30.91 20.43
CA HIS A 399 -18.65 29.68 21.16
C HIS A 399 -18.65 29.94 22.67
N HIS A 400 -19.52 29.30 23.40
CA HIS A 400 -19.76 29.55 24.85
C HIS A 400 -19.94 31.05 25.18
N GLY A 401 -20.69 31.76 24.34
CA GLY A 401 -21.00 33.18 24.55
C GLY A 401 -19.90 34.17 24.16
N HIS A 402 -18.80 33.71 23.58
CA HIS A 402 -17.67 34.53 23.12
C HIS A 402 -17.52 34.43 21.60
N TRP A 403 -17.23 35.56 20.95
CA TRP A 403 -16.83 35.56 19.54
C TRP A 403 -15.45 34.92 19.40
N ARG A 404 -15.30 34.05 18.40
CA ARG A 404 -14.03 33.36 18.11
C ARG A 404 -13.58 33.67 16.70
N ASP A 405 -12.30 33.89 16.56
CA ASP A 405 -11.61 33.97 15.28
C ASP A 405 -11.17 32.58 14.83
N VAL A 406 -10.99 32.40 13.52
CA VAL A 406 -10.45 31.16 12.93
C VAL A 406 -9.33 31.51 11.99
N THR A 407 -8.15 30.97 12.26
CA THR A 407 -7.03 30.98 11.33
C THR A 407 -7.20 29.84 10.34
N LEU A 408 -7.29 30.18 9.04
CA LEU A 408 -7.35 29.22 7.94
C LEU A 408 -5.93 28.84 7.53
N LEU A 409 -5.70 27.54 7.41
CA LEU A 409 -4.47 26.99 6.88
C LEU A 409 -4.79 26.10 5.67
N GLU A 410 -3.90 26.07 4.71
CA GLU A 410 -3.95 25.14 3.60
C GLU A 410 -2.59 24.54 3.29
N ARG A 411 -2.59 23.31 2.81
CA ARG A 411 -1.43 22.64 2.22
C ARG A 411 -1.77 22.25 0.80
N ARG A 412 -0.98 22.72 -0.16
CA ARG A 412 -1.08 22.34 -1.57
C ARG A 412 -0.08 21.25 -1.86
N SER A 413 -0.53 20.21 -2.56
CA SER A 413 0.38 19.17 -3.02
C SER A 413 1.37 19.76 -4.04
N THR A 414 2.62 19.35 -3.90
CA THR A 414 3.66 19.63 -4.90
C THR A 414 3.67 18.59 -6.02
N LEU A 415 2.97 17.47 -5.82
CA LEU A 415 2.90 16.33 -6.75
C LEU A 415 1.66 16.40 -7.64
N ILE A 416 0.54 16.87 -7.09
CA ILE A 416 -0.78 16.87 -7.73
C ILE A 416 -1.25 18.32 -7.95
N GLY A 417 -1.93 18.56 -9.07
CA GLY A 417 -2.56 19.88 -9.35
C GLY A 417 -1.63 20.98 -9.84
N ASN A 418 -0.39 20.64 -10.24
CA ASN A 418 0.47 21.58 -10.95
C ASN A 418 -0.13 21.92 -12.31
N LEU A 419 0.01 23.18 -12.75
CA LEU A 419 -0.57 23.73 -13.99
C LEU A 419 -0.30 22.88 -15.24
N THR A 420 0.78 22.10 -15.24
CA THR A 420 1.16 21.18 -16.32
C THR A 420 0.42 19.83 -16.26
N ASN A 421 -0.18 19.44 -15.14
CA ASN A 421 -0.78 18.12 -14.92
C ASN A 421 -2.30 18.13 -14.72
N CYS A 422 -2.99 19.21 -15.07
CA CYS A 422 -4.46 19.32 -14.94
C CYS A 422 -5.23 18.21 -15.69
N ARG A 423 -4.65 17.65 -16.77
CA ARG A 423 -5.24 16.53 -17.54
C ARG A 423 -5.07 15.16 -16.88
N ALA A 424 -4.02 14.93 -16.08
CA ALA A 424 -3.78 13.65 -15.42
C ALA A 424 -4.75 13.39 -14.26
N ALA A 425 -5.24 14.43 -13.60
CA ALA A 425 -6.23 14.30 -12.52
C ALA A 425 -7.64 13.91 -13.02
N ALA A 426 -7.94 14.11 -14.32
CA ALA A 426 -9.23 13.74 -14.89
C ALA A 426 -9.37 12.22 -15.16
N VAL A 427 -8.27 11.52 -15.32
CA VAL A 427 -8.26 10.06 -15.65
C VAL A 427 -8.43 9.19 -14.41
N ALA A 428 -8.10 9.69 -13.21
CA ALA A 428 -8.20 8.92 -11.95
C ALA A 428 -9.63 8.81 -11.39
N TRP A 429 -10.59 9.53 -11.97
CA TRP A 429 -11.99 9.55 -11.53
C TRP A 429 -12.85 9.30 -12.77
N GLY A 430 -13.18 8.03 -13.02
CA GLY A 430 -14.12 7.68 -14.06
C GLY A 430 -15.40 8.54 -13.95
N ASP A 431 -15.86 9.04 -15.08
CA ASP A 431 -17.15 9.73 -15.19
C ASP A 431 -18.23 8.76 -14.67
N ALA A 432 -18.83 9.09 -13.50
CA ALA A 432 -20.03 8.47 -12.98
C ALA A 432 -21.20 9.41 -13.24
#